data_32b538aa7df93b1ce24022c45c0c577a
#
_entry.id   32b538aa7df93b1ce24022c45c0c577a
#
_cell.length_a   1.000
_cell.length_b   1.000
_cell.length_c   1.000
_cell.angle_alpha   90.00
_cell.angle_beta   90.00
_cell.angle_gamma   90.00
#
_symmetry.space_group_name_H-M   'P 1'
#
loop_
_entity.id
_entity.type
_entity.pdbx_description
1 polymer ?
#
loop_
_entity_poly.entity_id
_entity_poly.type
_entity_poly.pdbx_seq_one_letter_code
_entity_poly.pdbx_strand_id
1 'polypeptide(L)'
;MNRSALALVFLASLAAAQTSPLTRHYTEGEKLTYHMKASNDGWNYEVQANGAVKKNATGHFVEEYGWSDFKSDAPMTLSPASLSFRQTLSLDPAISPSVPNLSVVQPFLIGPITDMLTFYADLWMATRQSTLAHSGDHAYVKFGGPISWADGTYTILGEDSIDFDLTLKELNPSTQTATLLVKHVPPAQPSVKLPAPWMQAPVADTPNNWVEVQKNAAGKYVAEVGKETFDVEIKLSLKDGKILSAILDNLVQARKRECSDAALLDCGEITARQIHRHIEINLVP
;
A
#
# COMPACT_ATOMS: atom_id res chain seq x y z
N MET A 1 -51.27 46.65 -29.89
CA MET A 1 -51.04 45.37 -29.22
C MET A 1 -49.59 44.99 -29.39
N ASN A 2 -48.73 45.37 -28.40
CA ASN A 2 -47.29 45.11 -28.41
C ASN A 2 -47.05 43.80 -27.66
N ARG A 3 -46.45 42.82 -28.34
CA ARG A 3 -45.97 41.56 -27.71
C ARG A 3 -44.46 41.66 -27.53
N SER A 4 -44.06 41.96 -26.33
CA SER A 4 -42.64 41.87 -25.92
C SER A 4 -42.29 40.43 -25.70
N ALA A 5 -41.39 39.87 -26.50
CA ALA A 5 -40.80 38.54 -26.30
C ALA A 5 -39.65 38.66 -25.31
N LEU A 6 -39.82 38.03 -24.14
CA LEU A 6 -38.75 37.89 -23.11
C LEU A 6 -37.88 36.71 -23.53
N ALA A 7 -36.65 36.99 -23.97
CA ALA A 7 -35.65 35.96 -24.24
C ALA A 7 -34.98 35.56 -22.91
N LEU A 8 -35.27 34.37 -22.38
CA LEU A 8 -34.55 33.76 -21.28
C LEU A 8 -33.22 33.19 -21.80
N VAL A 9 -32.12 33.85 -21.44
CA VAL A 9 -30.77 33.33 -21.67
C VAL A 9 -30.47 32.34 -20.56
N PHE A 10 -30.49 31.03 -20.86
CA PHE A 10 -29.98 29.99 -19.98
C PHE A 10 -28.44 30.04 -20.04
N LEU A 11 -27.81 30.60 -19.03
CA LEU A 11 -26.38 30.42 -18.73
C LEU A 11 -26.20 29.00 -18.16
N ALA A 12 -25.91 28.05 -19.04
CA ALA A 12 -25.40 26.75 -18.62
C ALA A 12 -24.02 26.94 -18.05
N SER A 13 -23.92 26.97 -16.71
CA SER A 13 -22.65 26.88 -16.01
C SER A 13 -22.07 25.49 -16.31
N LEU A 14 -21.10 25.42 -17.23
CA LEU A 14 -20.23 24.26 -17.35
C LEU A 14 -19.42 24.19 -16.04
N ALA A 15 -19.93 23.42 -15.07
CA ALA A 15 -19.11 22.99 -13.95
C ALA A 15 -17.99 22.12 -14.56
N ALA A 16 -16.83 22.71 -14.78
CA ALA A 16 -15.63 21.96 -15.08
C ALA A 16 -15.46 20.98 -13.90
N ALA A 17 -15.50 19.69 -14.18
CA ALA A 17 -15.19 18.68 -13.18
C ALA A 17 -13.80 19.03 -12.65
N GLN A 18 -13.72 19.45 -11.39
CA GLN A 18 -12.48 19.85 -10.75
C GLN A 18 -11.63 18.56 -10.64
N THR A 19 -10.60 18.46 -11.47
CA THR A 19 -9.66 17.34 -11.39
C THR A 19 -8.96 17.41 -10.04
N SER A 20 -8.86 16.27 -9.34
CA SER A 20 -8.13 16.22 -8.07
C SER A 20 -6.70 16.75 -8.25
N PRO A 21 -6.20 17.60 -7.33
CA PRO A 21 -4.82 18.10 -7.38
C PRO A 21 -3.78 16.96 -7.26
N LEU A 22 -4.24 15.77 -6.86
CA LEU A 22 -3.40 14.58 -6.70
C LEU A 22 -3.33 13.72 -7.97
N THR A 23 -3.96 14.15 -9.09
CA THR A 23 -4.06 13.36 -10.32
C THR A 23 -2.68 13.16 -10.97
N ARG A 24 -2.36 11.92 -11.30
CA ARG A 24 -1.14 11.56 -12.04
C ARG A 24 -1.30 11.88 -13.54
N HIS A 25 -0.42 12.71 -14.08
CA HIS A 25 -0.32 13.02 -15.51
C HIS A 25 0.88 12.27 -16.09
N TYR A 26 0.60 11.19 -16.82
CA TYR A 26 1.61 10.31 -17.39
C TYR A 26 2.23 10.86 -18.67
N THR A 27 3.53 10.65 -18.83
CA THR A 27 4.25 10.82 -20.11
C THR A 27 4.80 9.46 -20.53
N GLU A 28 4.42 8.97 -21.71
CA GLU A 28 4.88 7.68 -22.22
C GLU A 28 6.41 7.66 -22.37
N GLY A 29 7.05 6.60 -21.89
CA GLY A 29 8.51 6.46 -21.88
C GLY A 29 9.20 7.19 -20.72
N GLU A 30 8.47 7.90 -19.86
CA GLU A 30 9.06 8.51 -18.66
C GLU A 30 9.75 7.45 -17.80
N LYS A 31 10.96 7.77 -17.31
CA LYS A 31 11.72 6.91 -16.40
C LYS A 31 11.60 7.40 -14.98
N LEU A 32 11.47 6.45 -14.06
CA LEU A 32 11.34 6.70 -12.63
C LEU A 32 12.31 5.77 -11.91
N THR A 33 13.07 6.29 -10.98
CA THR A 33 13.91 5.48 -10.10
C THR A 33 13.59 5.87 -8.67
N TYR A 34 13.12 4.92 -7.87
CA TYR A 34 12.94 5.12 -6.44
C TYR A 34 14.03 4.40 -5.68
N HIS A 35 14.63 5.11 -4.71
CA HIS A 35 15.48 4.50 -3.71
C HIS A 35 14.64 4.25 -2.46
N MET A 36 14.53 2.98 -2.08
CA MET A 36 13.81 2.55 -0.88
C MET A 36 14.82 2.18 0.20
N LYS A 37 14.56 2.67 1.42
CA LYS A 37 15.24 2.28 2.65
C LYS A 37 14.22 1.77 3.62
N ALA A 38 14.55 0.72 4.33
CA ALA A 38 13.64 0.16 5.33
C ALA A 38 14.38 -0.42 6.52
N SER A 39 13.73 -0.30 7.68
CA SER A 39 14.01 -1.07 8.89
C SER A 39 12.78 -1.93 9.18
N ASN A 40 12.98 -3.23 9.37
CA ASN A 40 11.92 -4.19 9.69
C ASN A 40 12.39 -5.09 10.82
N ASP A 41 11.89 -4.83 12.03
CA ASP A 41 12.23 -5.61 13.24
C ASP A 41 13.76 -5.75 13.44
N GLY A 42 14.49 -4.65 13.24
CA GLY A 42 15.95 -4.59 13.36
C GLY A 42 16.73 -5.09 12.14
N TRP A 43 16.05 -5.57 11.10
CA TRP A 43 16.66 -5.88 9.82
C TRP A 43 16.57 -4.69 8.87
N ASN A 44 17.72 -4.19 8.39
CA ASN A 44 17.78 -3.03 7.52
C ASN A 44 18.08 -3.45 6.08
N TYR A 45 17.45 -2.77 5.13
CA TYR A 45 17.75 -2.95 3.72
C TYR A 45 17.61 -1.66 2.91
N GLU A 46 18.30 -1.64 1.78
CA GLU A 46 18.12 -0.65 0.72
C GLU A 46 17.90 -1.37 -0.60
N VAL A 47 17.07 -0.82 -1.47
CA VAL A 47 16.81 -1.38 -2.81
C VAL A 47 16.39 -0.27 -3.76
N GLN A 48 16.62 -0.45 -5.06
CA GLN A 48 16.14 0.44 -6.10
C GLN A 48 14.98 -0.20 -6.88
N ALA A 49 13.93 0.61 -7.10
CA ALA A 49 12.84 0.30 -8.03
C ALA A 49 13.00 1.17 -9.28
N ASN A 50 13.35 0.55 -10.40
CA ASN A 50 13.60 1.24 -11.68
C ASN A 50 12.37 1.05 -12.58
N GLY A 51 11.63 2.13 -12.82
CA GLY A 51 10.36 2.14 -13.54
C GLY A 51 10.40 2.81 -14.90
N ALA A 52 9.43 2.44 -15.72
CA ALA A 52 9.11 3.12 -16.96
C ALA A 52 7.59 3.20 -17.16
N VAL A 53 7.13 4.37 -17.59
CA VAL A 53 5.73 4.58 -17.98
C VAL A 53 5.49 3.97 -19.35
N LYS A 54 4.46 3.14 -19.47
CA LYS A 54 4.00 2.55 -20.71
C LYS A 54 2.48 2.41 -20.74
N LYS A 55 1.92 2.11 -21.90
CA LYS A 55 0.54 1.69 -22.01
C LYS A 55 0.42 0.17 -21.85
N ASN A 56 -0.58 -0.26 -21.12
CA ASN A 56 -0.96 -1.67 -21.05
C ASN A 56 -1.76 -2.09 -22.31
N ALA A 57 -2.17 -3.35 -22.37
CA ALA A 57 -2.93 -3.90 -23.50
C ALA A 57 -4.32 -3.22 -23.74
N THR A 58 -4.85 -2.55 -22.73
CA THR A 58 -6.14 -1.80 -22.82
C THR A 58 -5.95 -0.31 -23.08
N GLY A 59 -4.69 0.14 -23.29
CA GLY A 59 -4.36 1.54 -23.61
C GLY A 59 -4.21 2.47 -22.41
N HIS A 60 -4.36 1.96 -21.18
CA HIS A 60 -4.15 2.72 -19.95
C HIS A 60 -2.67 2.83 -19.58
N PHE A 61 -2.29 3.94 -19.01
CA PHE A 61 -0.94 4.14 -18.52
C PHE A 61 -0.67 3.34 -17.24
N VAL A 62 0.50 2.70 -17.22
CA VAL A 62 1.05 1.98 -16.07
C VAL A 62 2.53 2.31 -15.92
N GLU A 63 3.03 2.13 -14.72
CA GLU A 63 4.45 2.20 -14.38
C GLU A 63 4.93 0.77 -14.12
N GLU A 64 5.91 0.29 -14.89
CA GLU A 64 6.48 -1.05 -14.74
C GLU A 64 7.86 -0.95 -14.12
N TYR A 65 8.00 -1.54 -12.91
CA TYR A 65 9.21 -1.50 -12.10
C TYR A 65 9.97 -2.81 -12.12
N GLY A 66 11.29 -2.72 -12.31
CA GLY A 66 12.24 -3.78 -11.99
C GLY A 66 13.02 -3.41 -10.72
N TRP A 67 13.53 -4.40 -10.03
CA TRP A 67 14.22 -4.26 -8.75
C TRP A 67 15.71 -4.52 -8.90
N SER A 68 16.57 -3.68 -8.30
CA SER A 68 18.04 -3.80 -8.35
C SER A 68 18.71 -3.26 -7.08
N ASP A 69 20.02 -3.42 -6.99
CA ASP A 69 20.87 -2.82 -5.97
C ASP A 69 20.42 -3.12 -4.53
N PHE A 70 19.94 -4.35 -4.29
CA PHE A 70 19.54 -4.79 -2.97
C PHE A 70 20.74 -4.91 -2.05
N LYS A 71 20.69 -4.22 -0.91
CA LYS A 71 21.68 -4.26 0.16
C LYS A 71 20.95 -4.48 1.48
N SER A 72 21.54 -5.24 2.38
CA SER A 72 20.99 -5.48 3.73
C SER A 72 22.11 -5.79 4.73
N ASP A 73 21.73 -5.86 6.00
CA ASP A 73 22.66 -6.23 7.09
C ASP A 73 23.24 -7.64 6.91
N ALA A 74 22.54 -8.52 6.19
CA ALA A 74 23.03 -9.83 5.78
C ALA A 74 23.39 -9.83 4.28
N PRO A 75 24.45 -10.51 3.85
CA PRO A 75 24.81 -10.59 2.44
C PRO A 75 23.72 -11.37 1.68
N MET A 76 23.00 -10.67 0.81
CA MET A 76 21.95 -11.23 -0.05
C MET A 76 22.18 -10.81 -1.49
N THR A 77 21.89 -11.72 -2.41
CA THR A 77 22.02 -11.46 -3.85
C THR A 77 20.69 -11.78 -4.54
N LEU A 78 20.23 -10.88 -5.39
CA LEU A 78 19.04 -11.11 -6.20
C LEU A 78 19.28 -12.23 -7.21
N SER A 79 18.38 -13.22 -7.24
CA SER A 79 18.38 -14.29 -8.23
C SER A 79 18.02 -13.74 -9.61
N PRO A 80 18.36 -14.45 -10.70
CA PRO A 80 17.92 -14.09 -12.05
C PRO A 80 16.40 -13.93 -12.18
N ALA A 81 15.62 -14.76 -11.47
CA ALA A 81 14.16 -14.66 -11.44
C ALA A 81 13.71 -13.36 -10.80
N SER A 82 14.26 -12.99 -9.63
CA SER A 82 13.95 -11.71 -8.95
C SER A 82 14.39 -10.50 -9.79
N LEU A 83 15.55 -10.57 -10.46
CA LEU A 83 16.02 -9.49 -11.36
C LEU A 83 15.13 -9.34 -12.60
N SER A 84 14.54 -10.43 -13.10
CA SER A 84 13.62 -10.41 -14.23
C SER A 84 12.18 -10.07 -13.88
N PHE A 85 11.83 -10.13 -12.59
CA PHE A 85 10.48 -9.77 -12.11
C PHE A 85 10.13 -8.33 -12.46
N ARG A 86 8.88 -8.11 -12.86
CA ARG A 86 8.34 -6.78 -13.15
C ARG A 86 7.06 -6.58 -12.37
N GLN A 87 7.04 -5.51 -11.57
CA GLN A 87 5.86 -5.05 -10.87
C GLN A 87 5.17 -3.97 -11.70
N THR A 88 3.87 -4.13 -11.93
CA THR A 88 3.07 -3.12 -12.63
C THR A 88 2.21 -2.38 -11.61
N LEU A 89 2.34 -1.05 -11.58
CA LEU A 89 1.59 -0.15 -10.72
C LEU A 89 0.90 0.92 -11.56
N SER A 90 -0.20 1.47 -11.08
CA SER A 90 -0.88 2.56 -11.75
C SER A 90 -1.66 3.43 -10.76
N LEU A 91 -1.70 4.73 -11.05
CA LEU A 91 -2.59 5.70 -10.41
C LEU A 91 -3.75 6.08 -11.35
N ASP A 92 -3.89 5.40 -12.50
CA ASP A 92 -5.07 5.55 -13.36
C ASP A 92 -6.31 5.05 -12.60
N PRO A 93 -7.35 5.88 -12.43
CA PRO A 93 -8.56 5.49 -11.71
C PRO A 93 -9.27 4.24 -12.24
N ALA A 94 -9.04 3.89 -13.51
CA ALA A 94 -9.61 2.70 -14.13
C ALA A 94 -8.88 1.39 -13.77
N ILE A 95 -7.68 1.48 -13.14
CA ILE A 95 -6.86 0.32 -12.80
C ILE A 95 -6.77 0.20 -11.29
N SER A 96 -7.46 -0.79 -10.71
CA SER A 96 -7.35 -1.08 -9.29
C SER A 96 -5.98 -1.67 -8.93
N PRO A 97 -5.35 -1.22 -7.85
CA PRO A 97 -4.15 -1.87 -7.32
C PRO A 97 -4.39 -3.36 -7.05
N SER A 98 -3.40 -4.18 -7.34
CA SER A 98 -3.47 -5.62 -7.10
C SER A 98 -2.11 -6.18 -6.71
N VAL A 99 -2.10 -7.18 -5.83
CA VAL A 99 -0.89 -7.91 -5.45
C VAL A 99 -0.39 -8.72 -6.65
N PRO A 100 0.87 -8.56 -7.06
CA PRO A 100 1.42 -9.35 -8.16
C PRO A 100 1.66 -10.82 -7.72
N ASN A 101 2.01 -11.69 -8.68
CA ASN A 101 2.43 -13.04 -8.35
C ASN A 101 3.81 -13.02 -7.68
N LEU A 102 3.84 -13.22 -6.36
CA LEU A 102 5.04 -13.17 -5.55
C LEU A 102 5.82 -14.50 -5.48
N SER A 103 5.24 -15.60 -5.99
CA SER A 103 5.88 -16.94 -5.93
C SER A 103 7.17 -17.07 -6.73
N VAL A 104 7.44 -16.11 -7.63
CA VAL A 104 8.63 -16.11 -8.49
C VAL A 104 9.79 -15.28 -7.93
N VAL A 105 9.58 -14.56 -6.84
CA VAL A 105 10.59 -13.70 -6.22
C VAL A 105 11.12 -14.31 -4.92
N GLN A 106 12.33 -13.89 -4.53
CA GLN A 106 12.90 -14.29 -3.25
C GLN A 106 12.13 -13.65 -2.08
N PRO A 107 11.95 -14.36 -0.94
CA PRO A 107 11.13 -13.88 0.18
C PRO A 107 11.50 -12.47 0.69
N PHE A 108 12.77 -12.13 0.73
CA PHE A 108 13.21 -10.82 1.21
C PHE A 108 12.85 -9.65 0.27
N LEU A 109 12.48 -9.92 -0.99
CA LEU A 109 12.01 -8.89 -1.93
C LEU A 109 10.49 -8.68 -1.87
N ILE A 110 9.76 -9.58 -1.22
CA ILE A 110 8.30 -9.47 -1.06
C ILE A 110 7.93 -8.18 -0.32
N GLY A 111 8.60 -7.89 0.80
CA GLY A 111 8.37 -6.66 1.56
C GLY A 111 8.50 -5.40 0.70
N PRO A 112 9.64 -5.14 0.05
CA PRO A 112 9.79 -4.00 -0.86
C PRO A 112 8.70 -3.87 -1.92
N ILE A 113 8.30 -4.99 -2.54
CA ILE A 113 7.25 -5.01 -3.58
C ILE A 113 5.89 -4.64 -3.00
N THR A 114 5.53 -5.20 -1.85
CA THR A 114 4.23 -4.92 -1.20
C THR A 114 4.19 -3.52 -0.60
N ASP A 115 5.30 -3.02 -0.05
CA ASP A 115 5.38 -1.65 0.48
C ASP A 115 5.21 -0.61 -0.63
N MET A 116 5.85 -0.83 -1.78
CA MET A 116 5.66 0.03 -2.95
C MET A 116 4.21 0.00 -3.44
N LEU A 117 3.57 -1.17 -3.45
CA LEU A 117 2.14 -1.30 -3.77
C LEU A 117 1.27 -0.52 -2.78
N THR A 118 1.59 -0.54 -1.49
CA THR A 118 0.85 0.19 -0.46
C THR A 118 0.85 1.69 -0.74
N PHE A 119 2.01 2.31 -1.03
CA PHE A 119 2.09 3.73 -1.38
C PHE A 119 1.22 4.07 -2.61
N TYR A 120 1.23 3.21 -3.63
CA TYR A 120 0.40 3.41 -4.83
C TYR A 120 -1.08 3.20 -4.54
N ALA A 121 -1.46 2.21 -3.75
CA ALA A 121 -2.85 1.97 -3.38
C ALA A 121 -3.43 3.11 -2.56
N ASP A 122 -2.68 3.62 -1.60
CA ASP A 122 -3.07 4.73 -0.73
C ASP A 122 -3.27 6.02 -1.54
N LEU A 123 -2.32 6.35 -2.42
CA LEU A 123 -2.46 7.52 -3.30
C LEU A 123 -3.60 7.33 -4.30
N TRP A 124 -3.77 6.13 -4.88
CA TRP A 124 -4.88 5.82 -5.78
C TRP A 124 -6.25 6.01 -5.09
N MET A 125 -6.39 5.61 -3.82
CA MET A 125 -7.59 5.86 -3.03
C MET A 125 -7.85 7.36 -2.87
N ALA A 126 -6.82 8.15 -2.58
CA ALA A 126 -6.92 9.59 -2.40
C ALA A 126 -7.27 10.32 -3.71
N THR A 127 -6.69 9.93 -4.85
CA THR A 127 -6.98 10.57 -6.15
C THR A 127 -8.45 10.47 -6.57
N ARG A 128 -9.17 9.50 -6.02
CA ARG A 128 -10.61 9.28 -6.30
C ARG A 128 -11.52 10.12 -5.41
N GLN A 129 -10.99 10.83 -4.41
CA GLN A 129 -11.76 11.65 -3.48
C GLN A 129 -11.81 13.09 -3.95
N SER A 130 -12.93 13.51 -4.55
CA SER A 130 -13.13 14.91 -4.99
C SER A 130 -13.14 15.92 -3.85
N THR A 131 -13.30 15.45 -2.60
CA THR A 131 -13.28 16.26 -1.39
C THR A 131 -11.86 16.65 -0.97
N LEU A 132 -10.80 15.99 -1.46
CA LEU A 132 -9.42 16.31 -1.14
C LEU A 132 -8.87 17.36 -2.15
N ALA A 133 -9.33 18.60 -2.01
CA ALA A 133 -9.03 19.70 -2.93
C ALA A 133 -8.19 20.83 -2.31
N HIS A 134 -8.18 20.94 -0.97
CA HIS A 134 -7.50 22.02 -0.23
C HIS A 134 -6.70 21.46 0.95
N SER A 135 -5.72 22.21 1.42
CA SER A 135 -4.99 21.86 2.65
C SER A 135 -5.96 21.73 3.83
N GLY A 136 -5.85 20.65 4.56
CA GLY A 136 -6.72 20.31 5.69
C GLY A 136 -7.97 19.50 5.32
N ASP A 137 -8.24 19.30 4.03
CA ASP A 137 -9.37 18.46 3.60
C ASP A 137 -9.16 17.01 4.04
N HIS A 138 -10.27 16.38 4.39
CA HIS A 138 -10.31 15.03 4.96
C HIS A 138 -11.36 14.18 4.24
N ALA A 139 -11.05 12.88 4.08
CA ALA A 139 -11.98 11.89 3.56
C ALA A 139 -11.83 10.57 4.30
N TYR A 140 -12.95 9.94 4.61
CA TYR A 140 -13.00 8.60 5.16
C TYR A 140 -13.59 7.65 4.12
N VAL A 141 -12.82 6.63 3.72
CA VAL A 141 -13.16 5.76 2.60
C VAL A 141 -13.02 4.31 3.01
N LYS A 142 -14.05 3.50 2.73
CA LYS A 142 -14.00 2.06 2.88
C LYS A 142 -13.69 1.40 1.54
N PHE A 143 -12.64 0.58 1.52
CA PHE A 143 -12.31 -0.24 0.37
C PHE A 143 -12.51 -1.72 0.72
N GLY A 144 -13.45 -2.37 0.03
CA GLY A 144 -13.71 -3.80 0.16
C GLY A 144 -12.82 -4.62 -0.77
N GLY A 145 -12.24 -5.67 -0.25
CA GLY A 145 -11.42 -6.64 -0.99
C GLY A 145 -10.55 -7.43 -0.03
N PRO A 146 -10.25 -8.71 -0.31
CA PRO A 146 -9.44 -9.52 0.58
C PRO A 146 -8.01 -8.96 0.64
N ILE A 147 -7.53 -8.72 1.85
CA ILE A 147 -6.14 -8.34 2.13
C ILE A 147 -5.31 -9.59 2.41
N SER A 148 -5.91 -10.76 2.24
CA SER A 148 -5.27 -12.06 2.45
C SER A 148 -4.51 -12.49 1.22
N TRP A 149 -3.31 -13.05 1.42
CA TRP A 149 -2.52 -13.65 0.36
C TRP A 149 -1.70 -14.86 0.86
N ALA A 150 -1.30 -15.74 -0.05
CA ALA A 150 -0.45 -16.88 0.25
C ALA A 150 0.48 -17.18 -0.92
N ASP A 151 1.71 -17.63 -0.63
CA ASP A 151 2.72 -18.03 -1.62
C ASP A 151 3.18 -19.50 -1.50
N GLY A 152 2.49 -20.27 -0.66
CA GLY A 152 2.79 -21.68 -0.39
C GLY A 152 3.67 -21.91 0.85
N THR A 153 4.45 -20.92 1.27
CA THR A 153 5.22 -20.93 2.53
C THR A 153 4.68 -19.96 3.54
N TYR A 154 4.24 -18.82 3.07
CA TYR A 154 3.58 -17.77 3.84
C TYR A 154 2.09 -17.73 3.56
N THR A 155 1.31 -17.52 4.60
CA THR A 155 -0.10 -17.16 4.49
C THR A 155 -0.34 -15.97 5.40
N ILE A 156 -0.80 -14.85 4.83
CA ILE A 156 -1.27 -13.70 5.57
C ILE A 156 -2.77 -13.62 5.44
N LEU A 157 -3.46 -13.54 6.57
CA LEU A 157 -4.90 -13.33 6.65
C LEU A 157 -5.14 -11.96 7.26
N GLY A 158 -5.76 -11.08 6.51
CA GLY A 158 -6.18 -9.75 6.93
C GLY A 158 -7.69 -9.59 6.83
N GLU A 159 -8.14 -8.36 6.98
CA GLU A 159 -9.53 -8.00 6.89
C GLU A 159 -10.08 -8.10 5.45
N ASP A 160 -11.41 -8.25 5.31
CA ASP A 160 -12.08 -8.18 4.01
C ASP A 160 -12.24 -6.73 3.51
N SER A 161 -11.91 -5.75 4.33
CA SER A 161 -11.92 -4.34 3.98
C SER A 161 -10.94 -3.54 4.83
N ILE A 162 -10.42 -2.45 4.26
CA ILE A 162 -9.69 -1.42 4.99
C ILE A 162 -10.51 -0.14 4.95
N ASP A 163 -10.59 0.53 6.09
CA ASP A 163 -11.10 1.89 6.18
C ASP A 163 -9.88 2.83 6.11
N PHE A 164 -9.87 3.72 5.11
CA PHE A 164 -8.82 4.71 4.91
C PHE A 164 -9.26 6.04 5.50
N ASP A 165 -8.46 6.56 6.43
CA ASP A 165 -8.54 7.93 6.92
C ASP A 165 -7.51 8.76 6.16
N LEU A 166 -7.98 9.59 5.22
CA LEU A 166 -7.18 10.36 4.29
C LEU A 166 -7.21 11.84 4.67
N THR A 167 -6.05 12.47 4.79
CA THR A 167 -5.95 13.92 5.04
C THR A 167 -4.98 14.56 4.04
N LEU A 168 -5.45 15.52 3.25
CA LEU A 168 -4.60 16.37 2.45
C LEU A 168 -3.95 17.41 3.35
N LYS A 169 -2.81 17.05 3.97
CA LYS A 169 -2.12 17.85 4.99
C LYS A 169 -1.70 19.22 4.47
N GLU A 170 -1.17 19.26 3.25
CA GLU A 170 -0.62 20.47 2.66
C GLU A 170 -0.76 20.45 1.13
N LEU A 171 -1.17 21.59 0.58
CA LEU A 171 -0.97 21.98 -0.82
C LEU A 171 -0.04 23.19 -0.86
N ASN A 172 1.10 23.06 -1.49
CA ASN A 172 2.10 24.13 -1.58
C ASN A 172 2.37 24.53 -3.04
N PRO A 173 1.67 25.55 -3.55
CA PRO A 173 1.85 26.00 -4.93
C PRO A 173 3.25 26.57 -5.22
N SER A 174 3.94 27.11 -4.20
CA SER A 174 5.28 27.69 -4.39
C SER A 174 6.36 26.65 -4.66
N THR A 175 6.25 25.47 -4.01
CA THR A 175 7.14 24.33 -4.23
C THR A 175 6.55 23.30 -5.21
N GLN A 176 5.32 23.52 -5.68
CA GLN A 176 4.57 22.62 -6.55
C GLN A 176 4.47 21.21 -5.94
N THR A 177 4.15 21.13 -4.62
CA THR A 177 4.04 19.86 -3.90
C THR A 177 2.76 19.77 -3.10
N ALA A 178 2.29 18.53 -2.88
CA ALA A 178 1.27 18.21 -1.90
C ALA A 178 1.78 17.14 -0.93
N THR A 179 1.23 17.14 0.29
CA THR A 179 1.47 16.12 1.30
C THR A 179 0.16 15.49 1.71
N LEU A 180 0.05 14.19 1.52
CA LEU A 180 -1.09 13.35 1.91
C LEU A 180 -0.71 12.51 3.12
N LEU A 181 -1.58 12.48 4.13
CA LEU A 181 -1.51 11.52 5.23
C LEU A 181 -2.58 10.45 5.01
N VAL A 182 -2.21 9.20 5.23
CA VAL A 182 -3.12 8.05 5.14
C VAL A 182 -2.96 7.19 6.38
N LYS A 183 -4.08 6.85 7.01
CA LYS A 183 -4.13 5.86 8.08
C LYS A 183 -5.02 4.71 7.65
N HIS A 184 -4.53 3.49 7.83
CA HIS A 184 -5.36 2.31 7.69
C HIS A 184 -6.05 2.04 9.01
N VAL A 185 -7.37 2.15 9.02
CA VAL A 185 -8.19 1.98 10.23
C VAL A 185 -8.86 0.61 10.18
N PRO A 186 -8.54 -0.30 11.11
CA PRO A 186 -9.22 -1.58 11.17
C PRO A 186 -10.73 -1.38 11.38
N PRO A 187 -11.59 -2.18 10.74
CA PRO A 187 -13.04 -2.08 10.95
C PRO A 187 -13.40 -2.39 12.40
N ALA A 188 -14.46 -1.75 12.92
CA ALA A 188 -14.91 -1.95 14.30
C ALA A 188 -15.33 -3.42 14.58
N GLN A 189 -15.74 -4.14 13.55
CA GLN A 189 -16.03 -5.57 13.61
C GLN A 189 -15.09 -6.29 12.65
N PRO A 190 -14.06 -6.97 13.16
CA PRO A 190 -13.08 -7.69 12.34
C PRO A 190 -13.72 -8.79 11.51
N SER A 191 -13.27 -8.91 10.27
CA SER A 191 -13.62 -9.99 9.35
C SER A 191 -12.52 -11.05 9.24
N VAL A 192 -11.35 -10.79 9.81
CA VAL A 192 -10.21 -11.70 9.75
C VAL A 192 -10.56 -13.05 10.33
N LYS A 193 -10.26 -14.12 9.56
CA LYS A 193 -10.47 -15.48 10.00
C LYS A 193 -9.32 -15.93 10.88
N LEU A 194 -9.61 -16.13 12.16
CA LEU A 194 -8.64 -16.62 13.14
C LEU A 194 -8.69 -18.17 13.17
N PRO A 195 -7.69 -18.87 12.57
CA PRO A 195 -7.78 -20.32 12.32
C PRO A 195 -7.72 -21.16 13.60
N ALA A 196 -7.18 -20.65 14.71
CA ALA A 196 -7.05 -21.40 15.96
C ALA A 196 -7.68 -20.69 17.15
N PRO A 197 -8.22 -21.43 18.15
CA PRO A 197 -8.86 -20.84 19.33
C PRO A 197 -7.97 -19.89 20.14
N TRP A 198 -6.68 -20.17 20.25
CA TRP A 198 -5.74 -19.32 20.99
C TRP A 198 -5.51 -17.95 20.35
N MET A 199 -5.89 -17.78 19.09
CA MET A 199 -5.80 -16.50 18.35
C MET A 199 -6.96 -15.53 18.66
N GLN A 200 -8.03 -16.01 19.31
CA GLN A 200 -9.23 -15.21 19.56
C GLN A 200 -9.01 -14.11 20.58
N ALA A 201 -8.09 -14.31 21.55
CA ALA A 201 -7.84 -13.30 22.55
C ALA A 201 -7.11 -12.10 21.93
N PRO A 202 -7.61 -10.85 22.11
CA PRO A 202 -6.94 -9.66 21.60
C PRO A 202 -5.52 -9.50 22.20
N VAL A 203 -4.59 -8.99 21.40
CA VAL A 203 -3.23 -8.64 21.86
C VAL A 203 -3.14 -7.21 22.37
N ALA A 204 -4.12 -6.36 22.03
CA ALA A 204 -4.25 -4.97 22.42
C ALA A 204 -5.71 -4.67 22.80
N ASP A 205 -6.05 -3.39 23.04
CA ASP A 205 -7.40 -2.95 23.43
C ASP A 205 -8.47 -3.11 22.32
N THR A 206 -8.03 -3.43 21.11
CA THR A 206 -8.92 -3.69 19.96
C THR A 206 -8.74 -5.13 19.48
N PRO A 207 -9.73 -5.69 18.76
CA PRO A 207 -9.62 -7.02 18.16
C PRO A 207 -8.38 -7.18 17.27
N ASN A 208 -7.90 -8.42 17.15
CA ASN A 208 -6.85 -8.78 16.20
C ASN A 208 -7.37 -8.60 14.77
N ASN A 209 -6.56 -8.01 13.90
CA ASN A 209 -6.89 -7.75 12.49
C ASN A 209 -5.89 -8.37 11.51
N TRP A 210 -4.94 -9.16 12.02
CA TRP A 210 -3.85 -9.69 11.23
C TRP A 210 -3.43 -11.09 11.74
N VAL A 211 -3.16 -12.00 10.81
CA VAL A 211 -2.60 -13.32 11.07
C VAL A 211 -1.53 -13.63 10.02
N GLU A 212 -0.39 -14.11 10.47
CA GLU A 212 0.64 -14.67 9.60
C GLU A 212 0.92 -16.13 10.00
N VAL A 213 0.99 -17.01 9.01
CA VAL A 213 1.41 -18.39 9.20
C VAL A 213 2.50 -18.71 8.19
N GLN A 214 3.65 -19.14 8.70
CA GLN A 214 4.78 -19.58 7.91
C GLN A 214 5.11 -21.04 8.20
N LYS A 215 5.33 -21.83 7.16
CA LYS A 215 5.90 -23.17 7.31
C LYS A 215 7.43 -23.08 7.24
N ASN A 216 8.12 -23.44 8.33
CA ASN A 216 9.58 -23.41 8.39
C ASN A 216 10.22 -24.63 7.69
N ALA A 217 11.56 -24.61 7.53
CA ALA A 217 12.31 -25.69 6.88
C ALA A 217 12.23 -27.04 7.62
N ALA A 218 11.88 -27.05 8.92
CA ALA A 218 11.66 -28.25 9.70
C ALA A 218 10.23 -28.81 9.55
N GLY A 219 9.40 -28.18 8.70
CA GLY A 219 8.03 -28.59 8.47
C GLY A 219 7.04 -28.14 9.53
N LYS A 220 7.47 -27.39 10.55
CA LYS A 220 6.62 -26.81 11.57
C LYS A 220 6.00 -25.49 11.11
N TYR A 221 4.91 -25.11 11.73
CA TYR A 221 4.17 -23.89 11.46
C TYR A 221 4.48 -22.83 12.52
N VAL A 222 5.05 -21.72 12.10
CA VAL A 222 5.19 -20.52 12.93
C VAL A 222 3.97 -19.67 12.67
N ALA A 223 3.14 -19.47 13.68
CA ALA A 223 1.90 -18.74 13.56
C ALA A 223 1.92 -17.50 14.48
N GLU A 224 1.54 -16.39 13.91
CA GLU A 224 1.45 -15.10 14.61
C GLU A 224 0.05 -14.52 14.42
N VAL A 225 -0.49 -13.92 15.47
CA VAL A 225 -1.78 -13.22 15.44
C VAL A 225 -1.64 -11.91 16.18
N GLY A 226 -2.22 -10.86 15.63
CA GLY A 226 -2.03 -9.58 16.25
C GLY A 226 -2.87 -8.44 15.72
N LYS A 227 -2.46 -7.25 16.14
CA LYS A 227 -2.97 -5.98 15.67
C LYS A 227 -1.89 -5.30 14.85
N GLU A 228 -2.27 -4.94 13.65
CA GLU A 228 -1.45 -4.17 12.70
C GLU A 228 -2.03 -2.77 12.51
N THR A 229 -1.16 -1.78 12.44
CA THR A 229 -1.50 -0.39 12.12
C THR A 229 -0.55 0.16 11.07
N PHE A 230 -1.07 0.99 10.17
CA PHE A 230 -0.30 1.69 9.14
C PHE A 230 -0.56 3.19 9.22
N ASP A 231 0.52 3.96 9.29
CA ASP A 231 0.55 5.40 9.13
C ASP A 231 1.46 5.73 7.94
N VAL A 232 0.91 6.41 6.93
CA VAL A 232 1.63 6.71 5.68
C VAL A 232 1.60 8.21 5.41
N GLU A 233 2.76 8.77 5.06
CA GLU A 233 2.88 10.13 4.54
C GLU A 233 3.42 10.07 3.12
N ILE A 234 2.71 10.68 2.15
CA ILE A 234 3.10 10.72 0.75
C ILE A 234 3.26 12.18 0.32
N LYS A 235 4.45 12.54 -0.13
CA LYS A 235 4.72 13.81 -0.79
C LYS A 235 4.72 13.62 -2.30
N LEU A 236 3.94 14.42 -3.01
CA LEU A 236 3.80 14.32 -4.45
C LEU A 236 4.00 15.66 -5.16
N SER A 237 4.31 15.58 -6.44
CA SER A 237 4.42 16.72 -7.35
C SER A 237 3.03 17.16 -7.81
N LEU A 238 2.68 18.43 -7.65
CA LEU A 238 1.45 19.00 -8.21
C LEU A 238 1.53 19.19 -9.73
N LYS A 239 2.71 19.11 -10.32
CA LYS A 239 2.91 19.26 -11.76
C LYS A 239 2.40 18.05 -12.53
N ASP A 240 2.66 16.86 -11.99
CA ASP A 240 2.44 15.60 -12.72
C ASP A 240 1.94 14.45 -11.84
N GLY A 241 1.71 14.69 -10.54
CA GLY A 241 1.16 13.69 -9.62
C GLY A 241 2.11 12.56 -9.26
N LYS A 242 3.42 12.67 -9.56
CA LYS A 242 4.43 11.69 -9.15
C LYS A 242 4.63 11.70 -7.66
N ILE A 243 4.83 10.53 -7.07
CA ILE A 243 5.37 10.42 -5.70
C ILE A 243 6.82 10.96 -5.73
N LEU A 244 7.11 11.97 -4.92
CA LEU A 244 8.45 12.50 -4.73
C LEU A 244 9.16 11.77 -3.59
N SER A 245 8.44 11.52 -2.51
CA SER A 245 8.86 10.70 -1.39
C SER A 245 7.65 10.14 -0.65
N ALA A 246 7.82 9.02 0.03
CA ALA A 246 6.81 8.55 0.96
C ALA A 246 7.47 7.84 2.16
N ILE A 247 6.77 7.86 3.29
CA ILE A 247 7.16 7.20 4.53
C ILE A 247 5.98 6.34 4.97
N LEU A 248 6.28 5.13 5.41
CA LEU A 248 5.32 4.20 6.00
C LEU A 248 5.85 3.74 7.35
N ASP A 249 5.06 3.97 8.39
CA ASP A 249 5.25 3.39 9.71
C ASP A 249 4.19 2.32 9.96
N ASN A 250 4.65 1.09 10.16
CA ASN A 250 3.79 -0.06 10.41
C ASN A 250 4.18 -0.72 11.72
N LEU A 251 3.25 -0.74 12.66
CA LEU A 251 3.41 -1.39 13.95
C LEU A 251 2.52 -2.63 14.00
N VAL A 252 3.13 -3.79 14.30
CA VAL A 252 2.41 -5.04 14.60
C VAL A 252 2.71 -5.43 16.05
N GLN A 253 1.66 -5.54 16.85
CA GLN A 253 1.69 -6.17 18.17
C GLN A 253 1.12 -7.58 18.02
N ALA A 254 1.91 -8.61 18.33
CA ALA A 254 1.55 -9.98 18.05
C ALA A 254 1.82 -10.94 19.20
N ARG A 255 1.13 -12.09 19.16
CA ARG A 255 1.48 -13.32 19.85
C ARG A 255 1.91 -14.34 18.82
N LYS A 256 2.98 -15.05 19.14
CA LYS A 256 3.61 -16.05 18.28
C LYS A 256 3.62 -17.42 18.96
N ARG A 257 3.37 -18.47 18.18
CA ARG A 257 3.58 -19.87 18.58
C ARG A 257 4.22 -20.66 17.45
N GLU A 258 4.99 -21.68 17.80
CA GLU A 258 5.42 -22.72 16.88
C GLU A 258 4.52 -23.94 17.07
N CYS A 259 3.93 -24.44 16.00
CA CYS A 259 2.97 -25.53 16.00
C CYS A 259 3.50 -26.70 15.16
N SER A 260 3.20 -27.93 15.58
CA SER A 260 3.56 -29.16 14.84
C SER A 260 2.53 -29.51 13.77
N ASP A 261 1.31 -28.95 13.84
CA ASP A 261 0.19 -29.25 12.94
C ASP A 261 -0.31 -28.02 12.16
N ALA A 262 -0.87 -28.29 10.99
CA ALA A 262 -1.42 -27.23 10.13
C ALA A 262 -2.71 -26.59 10.68
N ALA A 263 -3.41 -27.26 11.61
CA ALA A 263 -4.58 -26.71 12.28
C ALA A 263 -4.23 -25.75 13.42
N LEU A 264 -2.93 -25.59 13.74
CA LEU A 264 -2.38 -24.71 14.77
C LEU A 264 -2.94 -25.01 16.17
N LEU A 265 -3.20 -26.28 16.48
CA LEU A 265 -3.75 -26.75 17.74
C LEU A 265 -2.68 -27.33 18.66
N ASP A 266 -1.70 -28.06 18.12
CA ASP A 266 -0.56 -28.62 18.84
C ASP A 266 0.62 -27.64 18.75
N CYS A 267 0.67 -26.68 19.70
CA CYS A 267 1.61 -25.59 19.67
C CYS A 267 2.38 -25.48 20.98
N GLY A 268 3.62 -25.01 20.87
CA GLY A 268 4.47 -24.61 22.00
C GLY A 268 3.93 -23.41 22.78
N GLU A 269 4.75 -22.83 23.61
CA GLU A 269 4.39 -21.66 24.43
C GLU A 269 4.09 -20.41 23.59
N ILE A 270 3.24 -19.54 24.14
CA ILE A 270 2.96 -18.21 23.54
C ILE A 270 4.09 -17.27 23.88
N THR A 271 4.64 -16.61 22.88
CA THR A 271 5.58 -15.50 23.05
C THR A 271 4.95 -14.21 22.52
N ALA A 272 5.14 -13.11 23.25
CA ALA A 272 4.76 -11.79 22.74
C ALA A 272 5.82 -11.32 21.75
N ARG A 273 5.37 -10.64 20.70
CA ARG A 273 6.22 -10.02 19.69
C ARG A 273 5.71 -8.64 19.32
N GLN A 274 6.62 -7.74 19.07
CA GLN A 274 6.32 -6.45 18.46
C GLN A 274 7.22 -6.29 17.25
N ILE A 275 6.64 -6.00 16.11
CA ILE A 275 7.34 -5.70 14.86
C ILE A 275 7.12 -4.22 14.58
N HIS A 276 8.18 -3.48 14.36
CA HIS A 276 8.11 -2.11 13.89
C HIS A 276 8.83 -2.03 12.55
N ARG A 277 8.06 -1.63 11.52
CA ARG A 277 8.58 -1.41 10.17
C ARG A 277 8.54 0.07 9.88
N HIS A 278 9.66 0.60 9.42
CA HIS A 278 9.79 1.97 8.94
C HIS A 278 10.37 1.94 7.54
N ILE A 279 9.61 2.40 6.56
CA ILE A 279 9.97 2.34 5.16
C ILE A 279 9.94 3.74 4.56
N GLU A 280 11.00 4.11 3.86
CA GLU A 280 11.11 5.37 3.13
C GLU A 280 11.34 5.08 1.65
N ILE A 281 10.64 5.79 0.77
CA ILE A 281 10.98 5.85 -0.65
C ILE A 281 11.26 7.28 -1.06
N ASN A 282 12.24 7.46 -1.95
CA ASN A 282 12.59 8.76 -2.51
C ASN A 282 12.81 8.62 -4.01
N LEU A 283 12.16 9.50 -4.79
CA LEU A 283 12.41 9.62 -6.22
C LEU A 283 13.82 10.15 -6.44
N VAL A 284 14.63 9.42 -7.21
CA VAL A 284 15.98 9.84 -7.60
C VAL A 284 15.83 10.82 -8.76
N PRO A 285 16.48 12.02 -8.68
CA PRO A 285 16.44 13.03 -9.74
C PRO A 285 16.94 12.56 -11.11
#